data_7f40a3718a2ee628c5ff070db94fede1
#
_entry.id   7f40a3718a2ee628c5ff070db94fede1
#
_cell.length_a   1.000
_cell.length_b   1.000
_cell.length_c   1.000
_cell.angle_alpha   90.00
_cell.angle_beta   90.00
_cell.angle_gamma   90.00
#
_symmetry.space_group_name_H-M   'P 1'
#
loop_
_entity.id
_entity.type
_entity.pdbx_description
1 polymer ?
#
loop_
_entity_poly.entity_id
_entity_poly.type
_entity_poly.pdbx_seq_one_letter_code
_entity_poly.pdbx_strand_id
1 'polypeptide(L)'
;MELNHTASVTTLNNTAAAAKSEAVISSDFETFLKMLTVQMENQDPLNPADSSEYAVQLATFSQVEQSVLTNDLLAALSTQLTTTGMAQMASWVGNEALAPVAGYFDGSPITIAPNPALAADRVELVVSDADGNEVQRSEIPRSAEPLEWAGVGSDGTPFNNGLYTFNVVSYAGDDVLIDERADVYSMVQEVRAEGGETLLILQGGAGVLASQVTALRDPSLL
;
A
#
# COMPACT_ATOMS: atom_id res chain seq x y z
N MET A 1 23.35 20.06 31.53
CA MET A 1 22.58 18.89 32.00
C MET A 1 22.24 18.06 30.78
N GLU A 2 23.13 17.13 30.47
CA GLU A 2 22.99 16.23 29.31
C GLU A 2 22.18 15.03 29.74
N LEU A 3 21.06 14.79 29.06
CA LEU A 3 20.30 13.54 29.19
C LEU A 3 20.63 12.63 28.00
N ASN A 4 21.55 11.72 28.27
CA ASN A 4 21.96 10.65 27.38
C ASN A 4 20.85 9.59 27.34
N HIS A 5 20.09 9.49 26.24
CA HIS A 5 19.08 8.45 26.03
C HIS A 5 19.73 7.32 25.22
N THR A 6 20.18 6.31 25.95
CA THR A 6 20.69 5.06 25.39
C THR A 6 19.49 4.22 24.94
N ALA A 7 19.18 4.20 23.64
CA ALA A 7 18.24 3.25 23.07
C ALA A 7 18.88 1.86 23.02
N SER A 8 18.43 0.96 23.87
CA SER A 8 18.83 -0.45 23.86
C SER A 8 18.24 -1.15 22.65
N VAL A 9 19.11 -1.58 21.75
CA VAL A 9 18.77 -2.42 20.59
C VAL A 9 18.49 -3.85 21.07
N THR A 10 17.23 -4.25 21.12
CA THR A 10 16.78 -5.61 21.50
C THR A 10 16.40 -6.42 20.25
N THR A 11 17.31 -6.58 19.30
CA THR A 11 17.03 -7.32 18.06
C THR A 11 17.93 -8.52 17.77
N LEU A 12 18.72 -9.00 18.72
CA LEU A 12 19.67 -10.10 18.46
C LEU A 12 19.33 -11.45 19.09
N ASN A 13 18.18 -11.63 19.74
CA ASN A 13 17.91 -12.88 20.45
C ASN A 13 17.08 -13.93 19.69
N ASN A 14 16.46 -13.60 18.55
CA ASN A 14 15.56 -14.55 17.88
C ASN A 14 16.28 -15.47 16.89
N THR A 15 17.35 -15.03 16.28
CA THR A 15 18.17 -15.86 15.36
C THR A 15 18.97 -16.95 16.08
N ALA A 16 19.38 -16.70 17.33
CA ALA A 16 20.14 -17.68 18.12
C ALA A 16 19.25 -18.83 18.66
N ALA A 17 17.94 -18.58 18.85
CA ALA A 17 17.01 -19.61 19.32
C ALA A 17 16.64 -20.60 18.20
N ALA A 18 16.43 -20.12 16.97
CA ALA A 18 16.14 -20.96 15.82
C ALA A 18 17.32 -21.86 15.44
N ALA A 19 18.54 -21.33 15.36
CA ALA A 19 19.75 -22.09 15.09
C ALA A 19 20.06 -23.15 16.16
N LYS A 20 19.68 -22.89 17.41
CA LYS A 20 19.89 -23.84 18.52
C LYS A 20 18.89 -25.00 18.50
N SER A 21 17.65 -24.75 18.00
CA SER A 21 16.62 -25.77 17.83
C SER A 21 16.97 -26.75 16.70
N GLU A 22 17.43 -26.26 15.56
CA GLU A 22 17.85 -27.05 14.40
C GLU A 22 19.05 -27.96 14.73
N ALA A 23 20.01 -27.48 15.52
CA ALA A 23 21.19 -28.25 15.95
C ALA A 23 20.84 -29.37 16.95
N VAL A 24 19.81 -29.19 17.78
CA VAL A 24 19.41 -30.20 18.78
C VAL A 24 18.72 -31.39 18.10
N ILE A 25 17.87 -31.16 17.11
CA ILE A 25 17.07 -32.23 16.48
C ILE A 25 17.91 -33.04 15.49
N SER A 26 18.83 -32.41 14.75
CA SER A 26 19.78 -33.17 13.93
C SER A 26 20.67 -34.07 14.78
N SER A 27 21.04 -33.65 15.99
CA SER A 27 21.78 -34.46 16.98
C SER A 27 20.96 -35.63 17.50
N ASP A 28 19.67 -35.44 17.76
CA ASP A 28 18.78 -36.50 18.24
C ASP A 28 18.50 -37.54 17.15
N PHE A 29 18.36 -37.12 15.91
CA PHE A 29 18.22 -38.01 14.76
C PHE A 29 19.49 -38.83 14.49
N GLU A 30 20.66 -38.23 14.54
CA GLU A 30 21.95 -38.97 14.44
C GLU A 30 22.12 -39.98 15.58
N THR A 31 21.75 -39.60 16.80
CA THR A 31 21.79 -40.47 17.98
C THR A 31 20.81 -41.64 17.85
N PHE A 32 19.59 -41.39 17.31
CA PHE A 32 18.61 -42.42 17.00
C PHE A 32 19.13 -43.41 15.94
N LEU A 33 19.67 -42.93 14.82
CA LEU A 33 20.20 -43.78 13.77
C LEU A 33 21.36 -44.65 14.29
N LYS A 34 22.19 -44.10 15.15
CA LYS A 34 23.29 -44.83 15.80
C LYS A 34 22.79 -45.90 16.75
N MET A 35 21.76 -45.60 17.56
CA MET A 35 21.10 -46.57 18.42
C MET A 35 20.41 -47.70 17.60
N LEU A 36 19.71 -47.32 16.51
CA LEU A 36 19.04 -48.27 15.62
C LEU A 36 20.09 -49.24 14.98
N THR A 37 21.20 -48.69 14.51
CA THR A 37 22.28 -49.49 13.93
C THR A 37 22.87 -50.47 14.94
N VAL A 38 23.15 -50.01 16.19
CA VAL A 38 23.67 -50.88 17.26
C VAL A 38 22.65 -51.94 17.69
N GLN A 39 21.34 -51.59 17.68
CA GLN A 39 20.27 -52.57 17.97
C GLN A 39 20.14 -53.61 16.86
N MET A 40 20.24 -53.23 15.58
CA MET A 40 20.24 -54.17 14.47
C MET A 40 21.44 -55.13 14.48
N GLU A 41 22.61 -54.68 14.96
CA GLU A 41 23.80 -55.52 15.07
C GLU A 41 23.76 -56.48 16.24
N ASN A 42 23.01 -56.18 17.32
CA ASN A 42 23.00 -56.96 18.58
C ASN A 42 21.65 -57.61 18.91
N GLN A 43 20.60 -57.53 18.04
CA GLN A 43 19.27 -58.09 18.32
C GLN A 43 19.20 -59.60 18.03
N ASP A 44 18.62 -60.32 18.98
CA ASP A 44 18.21 -61.70 18.82
C ASP A 44 16.94 -61.74 17.93
N PRO A 45 16.92 -62.48 16.80
CA PRO A 45 15.83 -62.50 15.83
C PRO A 45 14.51 -63.03 16.39
N LEU A 46 14.48 -63.55 17.63
CA LEU A 46 13.27 -64.11 18.24
C LEU A 46 12.51 -63.15 19.16
N ASN A 47 13.02 -61.97 19.47
CA ASN A 47 12.33 -60.99 20.33
C ASN A 47 12.64 -59.56 19.96
N PRO A 48 12.00 -59.01 18.86
CA PRO A 48 12.22 -57.65 18.46
C PRO A 48 11.56 -56.67 19.46
N ALA A 49 12.37 -55.94 20.23
CA ALA A 49 11.86 -54.92 21.14
C ALA A 49 11.55 -53.63 20.40
N ASP A 50 10.51 -52.96 20.81
CA ASP A 50 9.79 -51.68 20.58
C ASP A 50 10.49 -50.54 19.83
N SER A 51 11.43 -50.80 18.91
CA SER A 51 12.06 -49.75 18.05
C SER A 51 11.06 -49.06 17.10
N SER A 52 9.90 -49.71 16.82
CA SER A 52 8.87 -49.13 15.95
C SER A 52 8.08 -47.98 16.61
N GLU A 53 7.86 -48.06 17.95
CA GLU A 53 7.20 -46.97 18.68
C GLU A 53 8.04 -45.69 18.72
N TYR A 54 9.36 -45.81 18.96
CA TYR A 54 10.26 -44.67 18.94
C TYR A 54 10.39 -44.07 17.53
N ALA A 55 10.38 -44.88 16.49
CA ALA A 55 10.40 -44.41 15.11
C ALA A 55 9.14 -43.61 14.75
N VAL A 56 7.94 -44.04 15.20
CA VAL A 56 6.70 -43.32 15.02
C VAL A 56 6.70 -42.01 15.78
N GLN A 57 7.19 -42.00 17.05
CA GLN A 57 7.30 -40.76 17.81
C GLN A 57 8.25 -39.76 17.14
N LEU A 58 9.43 -40.22 16.68
CA LEU A 58 10.37 -39.36 15.97
C LEU A 58 9.82 -38.82 14.65
N ALA A 59 9.11 -39.64 13.86
CA ALA A 59 8.42 -39.19 12.67
C ALA A 59 7.37 -38.10 12.98
N THR A 60 6.64 -38.26 14.09
CA THR A 60 5.68 -37.24 14.56
C THR A 60 6.37 -35.94 14.98
N PHE A 61 7.50 -36.04 15.70
CA PHE A 61 8.29 -34.86 16.06
C PHE A 61 8.84 -34.14 14.81
N SER A 62 9.39 -34.89 13.83
CA SER A 62 9.86 -34.30 12.58
C SER A 62 8.76 -33.61 11.79
N GLN A 63 7.53 -34.13 11.83
CA GLN A 63 6.38 -33.50 11.18
C GLN A 63 5.96 -32.20 11.89
N VAL A 64 6.00 -32.18 13.23
CA VAL A 64 5.74 -30.97 14.02
C VAL A 64 6.81 -29.91 13.73
N GLU A 65 8.08 -30.32 13.74
CA GLU A 65 9.19 -29.42 13.40
C GLU A 65 9.06 -28.80 12.01
N GLN A 66 8.76 -29.61 10.99
CA GLN A 66 8.51 -29.12 9.65
C GLN A 66 7.36 -28.13 9.60
N SER A 67 6.32 -28.35 10.42
CA SER A 67 5.19 -27.44 10.56
C SER A 67 5.60 -26.12 11.22
N VAL A 68 6.43 -26.17 12.25
CA VAL A 68 6.99 -24.97 12.92
C VAL A 68 7.87 -24.18 11.93
N LEU A 69 8.81 -24.85 11.26
CA LEU A 69 9.66 -24.22 10.26
C LEU A 69 8.86 -23.55 9.13
N THR A 70 7.80 -24.22 8.67
CA THR A 70 6.89 -23.65 7.67
C THR A 70 6.21 -22.39 8.18
N ASN A 71 5.72 -22.41 9.43
CA ASN A 71 5.10 -21.23 10.05
C ASN A 71 6.10 -20.08 10.22
N ASP A 72 7.33 -20.36 10.61
CA ASP A 72 8.39 -19.36 10.75
C ASP A 72 8.76 -18.73 9.40
N LEU A 73 8.84 -19.54 8.33
CA LEU A 73 9.06 -19.05 6.98
C LEU A 73 7.90 -18.17 6.49
N LEU A 74 6.65 -18.55 6.78
CA LEU A 74 5.48 -17.74 6.45
C LEU A 74 5.48 -16.41 7.22
N ALA A 75 5.86 -16.42 8.50
CA ALA A 75 6.00 -15.20 9.30
C ALA A 75 7.11 -14.29 8.76
N ALA A 76 8.26 -14.86 8.38
CA ALA A 76 9.36 -14.12 7.76
C ALA A 76 8.94 -13.52 6.41
N LEU A 77 8.22 -14.29 5.57
CA LEU A 77 7.69 -13.81 4.28
C LEU A 77 6.69 -12.67 4.51
N SER A 78 5.79 -12.79 5.48
CA SER A 78 4.84 -11.73 5.84
C SER A 78 5.57 -10.44 6.24
N THR A 79 6.61 -10.55 7.06
CA THR A 79 7.44 -9.40 7.46
C THR A 79 8.16 -8.78 6.25
N GLN A 80 8.69 -9.59 5.35
CA GLN A 80 9.34 -9.13 4.12
C GLN A 80 8.36 -8.38 3.21
N LEU A 81 7.15 -8.91 3.03
CA LEU A 81 6.10 -8.26 2.23
C LEU A 81 5.69 -6.92 2.83
N THR A 82 5.56 -6.83 4.16
CA THR A 82 5.24 -5.57 4.85
C THR A 82 6.35 -4.53 4.63
N THR A 83 7.61 -4.93 4.79
CA THR A 83 8.76 -4.02 4.59
C THR A 83 8.85 -3.53 3.14
N THR A 84 8.65 -4.41 2.17
CA THR A 84 8.62 -4.06 0.75
C THR A 84 7.45 -3.11 0.44
N GLY A 85 6.28 -3.38 1.01
CA GLY A 85 5.10 -2.52 0.87
C GLY A 85 5.36 -1.11 1.41
N MET A 86 6.00 -0.96 2.57
CA MET A 86 6.36 0.36 3.12
C MET A 86 7.35 1.13 2.24
N ALA A 87 8.35 0.45 1.67
CA ALA A 87 9.29 1.09 0.75
C ALA A 87 8.59 1.58 -0.53
N GLN A 88 7.64 0.81 -1.04
CA GLN A 88 6.85 1.20 -2.20
C GLN A 88 5.92 2.38 -1.88
N MET A 89 5.26 2.38 -0.71
CA MET A 89 4.44 3.50 -0.25
C MET A 89 5.27 4.78 -0.10
N ALA A 90 6.49 4.68 0.45
CA ALA A 90 7.37 5.83 0.61
C ALA A 90 7.74 6.50 -0.74
N SER A 91 7.76 5.75 -1.84
CA SER A 91 8.05 6.30 -3.17
C SER A 91 6.91 7.16 -3.75
N TRP A 92 5.73 7.13 -3.16
CA TRP A 92 4.59 7.94 -3.61
C TRP A 92 4.59 9.34 -3.00
N VAL A 93 5.17 9.49 -1.81
CA VAL A 93 5.25 10.79 -1.12
C VAL A 93 6.12 11.75 -1.92
N GLY A 94 5.59 12.95 -2.15
CA GLY A 94 6.23 13.99 -2.98
C GLY A 94 5.90 13.91 -4.47
N ASN A 95 5.24 12.85 -4.93
CA ASN A 95 4.68 12.75 -6.27
C ASN A 95 3.24 13.30 -6.30
N GLU A 96 2.74 13.62 -7.49
CA GLU A 96 1.35 14.00 -7.70
C GLU A 96 0.53 12.78 -8.15
N ALA A 97 -0.56 12.52 -7.42
CA ALA A 97 -1.53 11.50 -7.74
C ALA A 97 -2.76 12.10 -8.44
N LEU A 98 -3.21 11.46 -9.51
CA LEU A 98 -4.45 11.78 -10.21
C LEU A 98 -5.60 10.98 -9.61
N ALA A 99 -6.58 11.67 -9.05
CA ALA A 99 -7.72 11.05 -8.38
C ALA A 99 -8.97 11.96 -8.37
N PRO A 100 -10.18 11.38 -8.20
CA PRO A 100 -11.43 12.14 -8.15
C PRO A 100 -11.64 12.82 -6.78
N VAL A 101 -10.76 13.75 -6.42
CA VAL A 101 -10.76 14.47 -5.14
C VAL A 101 -10.90 15.97 -5.33
N ALA A 102 -11.12 16.71 -4.24
CA ALA A 102 -11.01 18.16 -4.26
C ALA A 102 -9.52 18.55 -4.35
N GLY A 103 -9.19 19.49 -5.21
CA GLY A 103 -7.86 20.09 -5.33
C GLY A 103 -7.67 21.19 -4.29
N TYR A 104 -6.48 21.27 -3.70
CA TYR A 104 -6.14 22.36 -2.79
C TYR A 104 -5.46 23.50 -3.55
N PHE A 105 -6.09 24.66 -3.58
CA PHE A 105 -5.54 25.87 -4.17
C PHE A 105 -4.74 26.65 -3.13
N ASP A 106 -3.49 26.92 -3.42
CA ASP A 106 -2.56 27.71 -2.60
C ASP A 106 -2.05 28.98 -3.32
N GLY A 107 -2.65 29.29 -4.47
CA GLY A 107 -2.21 30.35 -5.39
C GLY A 107 -1.50 29.81 -6.63
N SER A 108 -1.17 28.52 -6.65
CA SER A 108 -0.63 27.82 -7.83
C SER A 108 -1.75 27.18 -8.65
N PRO A 109 -1.65 27.14 -9.98
CA PRO A 109 -2.64 26.47 -10.84
C PRO A 109 -2.83 24.99 -10.45
N ILE A 110 -4.06 24.50 -10.55
CA ILE A 110 -4.41 23.10 -10.32
C ILE A 110 -4.59 22.41 -11.68
N THR A 111 -3.87 21.30 -11.88
CA THR A 111 -4.05 20.47 -13.10
C THR A 111 -5.23 19.53 -12.92
N ILE A 112 -6.19 19.64 -13.85
CA ILE A 112 -7.43 18.87 -13.88
C ILE A 112 -7.40 17.96 -15.10
N ALA A 113 -7.79 16.72 -14.96
CA ALA A 113 -8.00 15.79 -16.07
C ALA A 113 -9.52 15.62 -16.29
N PRO A 114 -10.09 16.32 -17.25
CA PRO A 114 -11.49 16.17 -17.59
C PRO A 114 -11.71 14.85 -18.31
N ASN A 115 -12.89 14.26 -18.11
CA ASN A 115 -13.32 13.05 -18.82
C ASN A 115 -14.68 13.30 -19.47
N PRO A 116 -14.77 14.14 -20.52
CA PRO A 116 -16.03 14.51 -21.12
C PRO A 116 -16.68 13.32 -21.87
N ALA A 117 -18.01 13.33 -21.94
CA ALA A 117 -18.73 12.37 -22.76
C ALA A 117 -18.33 12.50 -24.24
N LEU A 118 -18.04 11.38 -24.89
CA LEU A 118 -17.65 11.34 -26.32
C LEU A 118 -18.72 11.96 -27.25
N ALA A 119 -19.98 11.87 -26.86
CA ALA A 119 -21.11 12.40 -27.64
C ALA A 119 -21.43 13.87 -27.31
N ALA A 120 -20.66 14.51 -26.42
CA ALA A 120 -20.92 15.88 -26.04
C ALA A 120 -20.64 16.86 -27.19
N ASP A 121 -21.48 17.83 -27.37
CA ASP A 121 -21.26 18.97 -28.27
C ASP A 121 -20.76 20.21 -27.51
N ARG A 122 -21.01 20.28 -26.20
CA ARG A 122 -20.53 21.31 -25.28
C ARG A 122 -20.12 20.70 -23.95
N VAL A 123 -19.03 21.21 -23.37
CA VAL A 123 -18.50 20.73 -22.08
C VAL A 123 -18.19 21.94 -21.20
N GLU A 124 -18.64 21.89 -19.96
CA GLU A 124 -18.40 22.93 -18.97
C GLU A 124 -17.66 22.39 -17.77
N LEU A 125 -16.69 23.15 -17.28
CA LEU A 125 -16.07 22.96 -15.98
C LEU A 125 -16.81 23.81 -14.96
N VAL A 126 -17.33 23.15 -13.94
CA VAL A 126 -18.00 23.75 -12.80
C VAL A 126 -17.10 23.63 -11.59
N VAL A 127 -16.72 24.77 -11.01
CA VAL A 127 -15.86 24.81 -9.82
C VAL A 127 -16.70 25.21 -8.63
N SER A 128 -16.61 24.41 -7.57
CA SER A 128 -17.30 24.68 -6.30
C SER A 128 -16.30 24.81 -5.16
N ASP A 129 -16.59 25.68 -4.20
CA ASP A 129 -15.82 25.85 -2.98
C ASP A 129 -16.03 24.69 -1.98
N ALA A 130 -15.38 24.76 -0.81
CA ALA A 130 -15.49 23.75 0.24
C ALA A 130 -16.90 23.63 0.83
N ASP A 131 -17.73 24.67 0.72
CA ASP A 131 -19.12 24.70 1.18
C ASP A 131 -20.10 24.17 0.12
N GLY A 132 -19.59 23.84 -1.09
CA GLY A 132 -20.35 23.33 -2.22
C GLY A 132 -21.00 24.42 -3.07
N ASN A 133 -20.66 25.69 -2.86
CA ASN A 133 -21.19 26.78 -3.71
C ASN A 133 -20.42 26.83 -5.03
N GLU A 134 -21.13 26.93 -6.15
CA GLU A 134 -20.52 27.17 -7.44
C GLU A 134 -19.86 28.55 -7.45
N VAL A 135 -18.55 28.61 -7.68
CA VAL A 135 -17.76 29.85 -7.72
C VAL A 135 -17.32 30.22 -9.13
N GLN A 136 -17.27 29.23 -10.02
CA GLN A 136 -16.93 29.45 -11.42
C GLN A 136 -17.59 28.41 -12.31
N ARG A 137 -17.98 28.83 -13.50
CA ARG A 137 -18.43 27.96 -14.59
C ARG A 137 -17.83 28.47 -15.88
N SER A 138 -17.18 27.59 -16.63
CA SER A 138 -16.55 27.96 -17.89
C SER A 138 -16.62 26.81 -18.89
N GLU A 139 -16.79 27.14 -20.16
CA GLU A 139 -16.71 26.18 -21.24
C GLU A 139 -15.22 25.73 -21.40
N ILE A 140 -15.02 24.42 -21.56
CA ILE A 140 -13.70 23.81 -21.78
C ILE A 140 -13.70 23.01 -23.09
N PRO A 141 -12.50 22.72 -23.64
CA PRO A 141 -12.38 21.86 -24.82
C PRO A 141 -13.01 20.47 -24.58
N ARG A 142 -13.59 19.90 -25.63
CA ARG A 142 -14.12 18.53 -25.65
C ARG A 142 -12.97 17.51 -25.78
N SER A 143 -12.01 17.57 -24.90
CA SER A 143 -10.83 16.75 -24.88
C SER A 143 -10.60 16.17 -23.49
N ALA A 144 -10.04 14.98 -23.41
CA ALA A 144 -9.57 14.38 -22.17
C ALA A 144 -8.14 14.86 -21.78
N GLU A 145 -7.56 15.78 -22.55
CA GLU A 145 -6.25 16.34 -22.21
C GLU A 145 -6.32 17.15 -20.92
N PRO A 146 -5.34 17.01 -20.03
CA PRO A 146 -5.28 17.81 -18.81
C PRO A 146 -5.27 19.31 -19.10
N LEU A 147 -5.98 20.06 -18.26
CA LEU A 147 -6.03 21.52 -18.31
C LEU A 147 -5.66 22.12 -16.96
N GLU A 148 -5.18 23.34 -16.95
CA GLU A 148 -4.83 24.06 -15.73
C GLU A 148 -5.94 25.05 -15.36
N TRP A 149 -6.42 24.93 -14.12
CA TRP A 149 -7.29 25.92 -13.51
C TRP A 149 -6.42 26.93 -12.75
N ALA A 150 -6.39 28.16 -13.22
CA ALA A 150 -5.53 29.21 -12.68
C ALA A 150 -6.01 29.78 -11.33
N GLY A 151 -7.18 29.41 -10.86
CA GLY A 151 -7.73 29.94 -9.60
C GLY A 151 -8.06 31.42 -9.64
N VAL A 152 -8.48 31.93 -10.80
CA VAL A 152 -8.78 33.35 -11.02
C VAL A 152 -10.23 33.50 -11.53
N GLY A 153 -10.98 34.37 -10.90
CA GLY A 153 -12.34 34.70 -11.32
C GLY A 153 -12.40 35.47 -12.64
N SER A 154 -13.61 35.62 -13.20
CA SER A 154 -13.82 36.35 -14.45
C SER A 154 -13.50 37.86 -14.37
N ASP A 155 -13.40 38.40 -13.16
CA ASP A 155 -12.97 39.76 -12.84
C ASP A 155 -11.46 39.91 -12.70
N GLY A 156 -10.70 38.83 -12.84
CA GLY A 156 -9.24 38.79 -12.65
C GLY A 156 -8.79 38.67 -11.19
N THR A 157 -9.73 38.52 -10.25
CA THR A 157 -9.40 38.37 -8.83
C THR A 157 -9.08 36.92 -8.50
N PRO A 158 -7.94 36.61 -7.86
CA PRO A 158 -7.64 35.27 -7.39
C PRO A 158 -8.64 34.78 -6.34
N PHE A 159 -9.02 33.51 -6.42
CA PHE A 159 -9.78 32.86 -5.36
C PHE A 159 -8.98 32.71 -4.07
N ASN A 160 -9.64 32.52 -2.95
CA ASN A 160 -8.99 32.28 -1.67
C ASN A 160 -8.33 30.89 -1.68
N ASN A 161 -7.25 30.74 -0.89
CA ASN A 161 -6.65 29.43 -0.65
C ASN A 161 -7.69 28.52 0.00
N GLY A 162 -7.79 27.27 -0.47
CA GLY A 162 -8.76 26.32 0.03
C GLY A 162 -8.97 25.13 -0.90
N LEU A 163 -9.92 24.28 -0.52
CA LEU A 163 -10.31 23.12 -1.33
C LEU A 163 -11.37 23.53 -2.34
N TYR A 164 -11.18 23.09 -3.58
CA TYR A 164 -12.11 23.28 -4.68
C TYR A 164 -12.45 21.95 -5.33
N THR A 165 -13.72 21.75 -5.63
CA THR A 165 -14.20 20.58 -6.36
C THR A 165 -14.48 20.97 -7.80
N PHE A 166 -14.10 20.09 -8.72
CA PHE A 166 -14.22 20.30 -10.15
C PHE A 166 -15.17 19.26 -10.73
N ASN A 167 -16.26 19.70 -11.33
CA ASN A 167 -17.19 18.85 -12.05
C ASN A 167 -17.12 19.15 -13.54
N VAL A 168 -17.16 18.11 -14.36
CA VAL A 168 -17.25 18.21 -15.81
C VAL A 168 -18.68 17.87 -16.22
N VAL A 169 -19.38 18.88 -16.76
CA VAL A 169 -20.74 18.73 -17.26
C VAL A 169 -20.71 18.67 -18.78
N SER A 170 -21.13 17.57 -19.32
CA SER A 170 -21.18 17.31 -20.77
C SER A 170 -22.61 17.43 -21.28
N TYR A 171 -22.82 18.14 -22.37
CA TYR A 171 -24.12 18.40 -22.96
C TYR A 171 -24.23 17.86 -24.37
N ALA A 172 -25.47 17.56 -24.79
CA ALA A 172 -25.86 17.38 -26.19
C ALA A 172 -27.08 18.28 -26.45
N GLY A 173 -26.86 19.39 -27.14
CA GLY A 173 -27.81 20.50 -27.19
C GLY A 173 -28.03 21.10 -25.80
N ASP A 174 -29.27 21.06 -25.32
CA ASP A 174 -29.67 21.54 -23.99
C ASP A 174 -29.69 20.41 -22.92
N ASP A 175 -29.54 19.16 -23.32
CA ASP A 175 -29.61 18.01 -22.42
C ASP A 175 -28.26 17.72 -21.78
N VAL A 176 -28.22 17.51 -20.45
CA VAL A 176 -27.04 17.04 -19.72
C VAL A 176 -26.88 15.55 -19.97
N LEU A 177 -25.73 15.15 -20.53
CA LEU A 177 -25.35 13.75 -20.73
C LEU A 177 -24.71 13.17 -19.50
N ILE A 178 -23.74 13.88 -18.95
CA ILE A 178 -22.93 13.46 -17.79
C ILE A 178 -22.60 14.69 -16.95
N ASP A 179 -22.68 14.54 -15.64
CA ASP A 179 -22.14 15.47 -14.64
C ASP A 179 -21.31 14.64 -13.65
N GLU A 180 -20.01 14.66 -13.82
CA GLU A 180 -19.08 13.84 -13.04
C GLU A 180 -17.95 14.69 -12.49
N ARG A 181 -17.41 14.28 -11.33
CA ARG A 181 -16.22 14.88 -10.76
C ARG A 181 -15.02 14.59 -11.66
N ALA A 182 -14.28 15.64 -12.00
CA ALA A 182 -13.01 15.50 -12.68
C ALA A 182 -11.93 14.95 -11.74
N ASP A 183 -10.99 14.22 -12.29
CA ASP A 183 -9.78 13.86 -11.58
C ASP A 183 -8.84 15.07 -11.49
N VAL A 184 -8.15 15.18 -10.36
CA VAL A 184 -7.23 16.28 -10.07
C VAL A 184 -5.85 15.72 -9.72
N TYR A 185 -4.81 16.32 -10.27
CA TYR A 185 -3.44 16.06 -9.79
C TYR A 185 -3.23 16.77 -8.46
N SER A 186 -2.88 16.02 -7.44
CA SER A 186 -2.62 16.54 -6.10
C SER A 186 -1.41 15.85 -5.47
N MET A 187 -0.57 16.63 -4.81
CA MET A 187 0.66 16.14 -4.18
C MET A 187 0.34 15.18 -3.03
N VAL A 188 0.99 14.03 -3.03
CA VAL A 188 0.91 13.04 -1.95
C VAL A 188 1.78 13.50 -0.79
N GLN A 189 1.17 13.84 0.34
CA GLN A 189 1.86 14.27 1.55
C GLN A 189 2.19 13.11 2.48
N GLU A 190 1.32 12.11 2.53
CA GLU A 190 1.49 10.95 3.39
C GLU A 190 0.83 9.72 2.76
N VAL A 191 1.39 8.55 3.02
CA VAL A 191 0.79 7.27 2.65
C VAL A 191 0.66 6.39 3.88
N ARG A 192 -0.52 5.83 4.11
CA ARG A 192 -0.85 4.98 5.26
C ARG A 192 -1.35 3.62 4.79
N ALA A 193 -1.03 2.59 5.56
CA ALA A 193 -1.70 1.30 5.47
C ALA A 193 -2.82 1.28 6.53
N GLU A 194 -4.05 1.17 6.11
CA GLU A 194 -5.21 1.17 6.99
C GLU A 194 -6.20 0.08 6.55
N GLY A 195 -6.56 -0.83 7.47
CA GLY A 195 -7.50 -1.91 7.19
C GLY A 195 -7.09 -2.89 6.08
N GLY A 196 -5.80 -2.94 5.73
CA GLY A 196 -5.30 -3.76 4.60
C GLY A 196 -5.31 -3.05 3.25
N GLU A 197 -5.74 -1.79 3.22
CA GLU A 197 -5.71 -0.92 2.05
C GLU A 197 -4.65 0.16 2.21
N THR A 198 -4.23 0.74 1.09
CA THR A 198 -3.30 1.88 1.09
C THR A 198 -4.09 3.17 0.90
N LEU A 199 -4.05 4.04 1.90
CA LEU A 199 -4.66 5.36 1.90
C LEU A 199 -3.60 6.43 1.65
N LEU A 200 -3.82 7.28 0.66
CA LEU A 200 -3.01 8.45 0.39
C LEU A 200 -3.69 9.68 1.00
N ILE A 201 -2.90 10.50 1.68
CA ILE A 201 -3.30 11.83 2.14
C ILE A 201 -2.66 12.84 1.20
N LEU A 202 -3.51 13.56 0.51
CA LEU A 202 -3.13 14.54 -0.51
C LEU A 202 -3.03 15.94 0.09
N GLN A 203 -2.46 16.87 -0.67
CA GLN A 203 -2.39 18.28 -0.30
C GLN A 203 -3.80 18.82 0.02
N GLY A 204 -3.92 19.53 1.14
CA GLY A 204 -5.22 19.97 1.66
C GLY A 204 -5.93 18.95 2.56
N GLY A 205 -5.33 17.75 2.78
CA GLY A 205 -5.85 16.74 3.73
C GLY A 205 -6.87 15.77 3.14
N ALA A 206 -7.14 15.83 1.83
CA ALA A 206 -8.04 14.87 1.18
C ALA A 206 -7.45 13.46 1.22
N GLY A 207 -8.24 12.48 1.70
CA GLY A 207 -7.87 11.06 1.70
C GLY A 207 -8.39 10.35 0.46
N VAL A 208 -7.57 9.53 -0.19
CA VAL A 208 -7.96 8.70 -1.32
C VAL A 208 -7.32 7.32 -1.23
N LEU A 209 -8.05 6.27 -1.59
CA LEU A 209 -7.49 4.93 -1.68
C LEU A 209 -6.55 4.82 -2.89
N ALA A 210 -5.45 4.10 -2.73
CA ALA A 210 -4.52 3.85 -3.84
C ALA A 210 -5.19 3.21 -5.06
N SER A 211 -6.26 2.43 -4.85
CA SER A 211 -7.07 1.82 -5.92
C SER A 211 -7.87 2.84 -6.75
N GLN A 212 -8.06 4.04 -6.25
CA GLN A 212 -8.76 5.14 -6.94
C GLN A 212 -7.80 6.10 -7.67
N VAL A 213 -6.49 5.93 -7.47
CA VAL A 213 -5.47 6.70 -8.17
C VAL A 213 -5.29 6.15 -9.57
N THR A 214 -5.50 7.00 -10.58
CA THR A 214 -5.46 6.61 -12.00
C THR A 214 -4.10 6.90 -12.64
N ALA A 215 -3.33 7.82 -12.08
CA ALA A 215 -1.96 8.13 -12.51
C ALA A 215 -1.12 8.66 -11.35
N LEU A 216 0.20 8.53 -11.51
CA LEU A 216 1.20 9.12 -10.61
C LEU A 216 2.27 9.79 -11.47
N ARG A 217 2.67 11.01 -11.12
CA ARG A 217 3.71 11.74 -11.83
C ARG A 217 4.68 12.43 -10.88
N ASP A 218 5.91 12.60 -11.32
CA ASP A 218 6.91 13.40 -10.63
C ASP A 218 6.72 14.87 -11.00
N PRO A 219 6.40 15.76 -10.04
CA PRO A 219 6.19 17.18 -10.32
C PRO A 219 7.46 17.89 -10.80
N SER A 220 8.66 17.35 -10.59
CA SER A 220 9.91 17.94 -11.03
C SER A 220 10.19 17.77 -12.55
N LEU A 221 9.38 16.97 -13.23
CA LEU A 221 9.51 16.68 -14.67
C LEU A 221 8.55 17.51 -15.54
N LEU A 222 7.85 18.48 -14.95
CA LEU A 222 6.88 19.39 -15.61
C LEU A 222 7.51 20.81 -15.89
#